data_68ea0db59e713f00cecc4bbacee731b3
#
_entry.id   68ea0db59e713f00cecc4bbacee731b3
#
_cell.length_a   1.000
_cell.length_b   1.000
_cell.length_c   1.000
_cell.angle_alpha   90.00
_cell.angle_beta   90.00
_cell.angle_gamma   90.00
#
_symmetry.space_group_name_H-M   'P 1'
#
loop_
_entity.id
_entity.type
_entity.pdbx_description
1 polymer ?
#
loop_
_entity_poly.entity_id
_entity_poly.type
_entity_poly.pdbx_seq_one_letter_code
_entity_poly.pdbx_strand_id
1 'polypeptide(L)'
;LFNEHPAYVKILDAPQIERDDLMEILNEDFLGKVNRYVLNFLKLLSEKHSVHHIGECFKTYEKLYNEDNSIKIVNVTTAKPIGKHLEEKLLQKLEKKTGGKVVLKMHVDKKCIGGIIIETDGIRIDSSIKSGLEDLKKALI
;
A
#
# COMPACT_ATOMS: atom_id res chain seq x y z
N LEU A 1 11.19 -1.44 9.84
CA LEU A 1 12.00 -2.29 10.69
C LEU A 1 12.26 -3.65 9.99
N PHE A 2 11.26 -4.51 9.74
CA PHE A 2 11.49 -5.85 9.17
C PHE A 2 12.11 -5.82 7.77
N ASN A 3 11.76 -4.84 6.93
CA ASN A 3 12.39 -4.65 5.61
C ASN A 3 13.82 -4.14 5.69
N GLU A 4 14.18 -3.45 6.77
CA GLU A 4 15.52 -2.88 6.98
C GLU A 4 16.46 -3.87 7.68
N HIS A 5 15.88 -4.84 8.40
CA HIS A 5 16.62 -5.83 9.19
C HIS A 5 16.24 -7.27 8.81
N PRO A 6 16.58 -7.74 7.61
CA PRO A 6 16.22 -9.09 7.16
C PRO A 6 16.90 -10.21 8.01
N ALA A 7 18.02 -9.90 8.66
CA ALA A 7 18.67 -10.84 9.57
C ALA A 7 17.81 -11.12 10.82
N TYR A 8 17.07 -10.11 11.31
CA TYR A 8 16.16 -10.26 12.43
C TYR A 8 14.99 -11.19 12.11
N VAL A 9 14.44 -11.07 10.91
CA VAL A 9 13.39 -11.98 10.41
C VAL A 9 13.86 -13.43 10.39
N LYS A 10 15.12 -13.66 9.96
CA LYS A 10 15.71 -15.01 9.94
C LYS A 10 15.88 -15.59 11.33
N ILE A 11 16.20 -14.78 12.34
CA ILE A 11 16.29 -15.21 13.73
C ILE A 11 14.89 -15.65 14.23
N LEU A 12 13.86 -14.84 13.99
CA LEU A 12 12.51 -15.13 14.43
C LEU A 12 11.87 -16.34 13.69
N ASP A 13 12.35 -16.67 12.50
CA ASP A 13 11.91 -17.84 11.72
C ASP A 13 12.79 -19.08 11.94
N ALA A 14 13.86 -18.97 12.74
CA ALA A 14 14.82 -20.05 12.90
C ALA A 14 14.22 -21.21 13.73
N PRO A 15 14.12 -22.42 13.17
CA PRO A 15 13.54 -23.57 13.86
C PRO A 15 14.41 -24.12 15.01
N GLN A 16 15.66 -23.65 15.12
CA GLN A 16 16.59 -24.06 16.17
C GLN A 16 16.41 -23.29 17.48
N ILE A 17 15.69 -22.16 17.46
CA ILE A 17 15.47 -21.33 18.64
C ILE A 17 14.20 -21.83 19.34
N GLU A 18 14.32 -22.06 20.64
CA GLU A 18 13.18 -22.52 21.43
C GLU A 18 12.08 -21.44 21.51
N ARG A 19 10.83 -21.90 21.63
CA ARG A 19 9.67 -21.02 21.68
C ARG A 19 9.77 -19.95 22.77
N ASP A 20 10.23 -20.33 23.94
CA ASP A 20 10.31 -19.43 25.09
C ASP A 20 11.33 -18.32 24.86
N ASP A 21 12.48 -18.62 24.23
CA ASP A 21 13.49 -17.63 23.84
C ASP A 21 12.93 -16.64 22.80
N LEU A 22 12.17 -17.14 21.81
CA LEU A 22 11.53 -16.28 20.81
C LEU A 22 10.50 -15.34 21.46
N MET A 23 9.75 -15.82 22.46
CA MET A 23 8.78 -15.01 23.20
C MET A 23 9.48 -13.95 24.06
N GLU A 24 10.62 -14.27 24.65
CA GLU A 24 11.43 -13.33 25.43
C GLU A 24 11.99 -12.23 24.53
N ILE A 25 12.64 -12.57 23.43
CA ILE A 25 13.14 -11.62 22.42
C ILE A 25 12.04 -10.66 21.95
N LEU A 26 10.87 -11.20 21.59
CA LEU A 26 9.75 -10.37 21.11
C LEU A 26 9.19 -9.45 22.21
N ASN A 27 9.19 -9.89 23.46
CA ASN A 27 8.77 -9.06 24.58
C ASN A 27 9.77 -7.94 24.84
N GLU A 28 11.06 -8.21 24.90
CA GLU A 28 12.10 -7.20 25.13
C GLU A 28 12.08 -6.12 24.05
N ASP A 29 11.95 -6.53 22.80
CA ASP A 29 12.03 -5.64 21.69
C ASP A 29 10.75 -4.82 21.46
N PHE A 30 9.57 -5.39 21.72
CA PHE A 30 8.29 -4.80 21.30
C PHE A 30 7.31 -4.49 22.43
N LEU A 31 7.49 -5.02 23.64
CA LEU A 31 6.58 -4.74 24.74
C LEU A 31 6.54 -3.24 25.08
N GLY A 32 5.35 -2.67 25.07
CA GLY A 32 5.14 -1.24 25.29
C GLY A 32 5.49 -0.33 24.11
N LYS A 33 6.12 -0.85 23.04
CA LYS A 33 6.45 -0.08 21.82
C LYS A 33 5.42 -0.28 20.70
N VAL A 34 4.68 -1.39 20.73
CA VAL A 34 3.63 -1.69 19.75
C VAL A 34 2.32 -2.05 20.44
N ASN A 35 1.22 -2.02 19.70
CA ASN A 35 -0.05 -2.48 20.22
C ASN A 35 0.02 -3.96 20.59
N ARG A 36 -0.64 -4.35 21.70
CA ARG A 36 -0.64 -5.72 22.18
C ARG A 36 -1.12 -6.75 21.14
N TYR A 37 -2.05 -6.36 20.27
CA TYR A 37 -2.54 -7.26 19.20
C TYR A 37 -1.46 -7.52 18.15
N VAL A 38 -0.67 -6.49 17.82
CA VAL A 38 0.48 -6.62 16.90
C VAL A 38 1.54 -7.52 17.52
N LEU A 39 1.86 -7.33 18.80
CA LEU A 39 2.81 -8.19 19.51
C LEU A 39 2.36 -9.65 19.52
N ASN A 40 1.09 -9.91 19.84
CA ASN A 40 0.53 -11.27 19.84
C ASN A 40 0.55 -11.88 18.44
N PHE A 41 0.31 -11.09 17.41
CA PHE A 41 0.40 -11.53 16.03
C PHE A 41 1.84 -11.90 15.64
N LEU A 42 2.82 -11.08 16.03
CA LEU A 42 4.24 -11.39 15.81
C LEU A 42 4.65 -12.70 16.52
N LYS A 43 4.22 -12.89 17.75
CA LYS A 43 4.44 -14.14 18.50
C LYS A 43 3.86 -15.35 17.77
N LEU A 44 2.65 -15.23 17.24
CA LEU A 44 2.00 -16.29 16.47
C LEU A 44 2.76 -16.60 15.18
N LEU A 45 3.20 -15.58 14.45
CA LEU A 45 4.01 -15.77 13.23
C LEU A 45 5.36 -16.43 13.55
N SER A 46 6.02 -16.03 14.64
CA SER A 46 7.28 -16.60 15.07
C SER A 46 7.13 -18.07 15.48
N GLU A 47 6.08 -18.40 16.23
CA GLU A 47 5.73 -19.78 16.60
C GLU A 47 5.47 -20.68 15.37
N LYS A 48 4.98 -20.09 14.28
CA LYS A 48 4.72 -20.77 13.01
C LYS A 48 5.90 -20.70 12.04
N HIS A 49 7.03 -20.12 12.43
CA HIS A 49 8.19 -19.87 11.56
C HIS A 49 7.79 -19.17 10.24
N SER A 50 6.92 -18.19 10.33
CA SER A 50 6.27 -17.52 9.20
C SER A 50 6.43 -16.00 9.24
N VAL A 51 7.40 -15.46 10.00
CA VAL A 51 7.63 -14.02 10.13
C VAL A 51 8.04 -13.40 8.79
N HIS A 52 8.67 -14.16 7.89
CA HIS A 52 9.02 -13.72 6.54
C HIS A 52 7.79 -13.30 5.72
N HIS A 53 6.59 -13.80 6.02
CA HIS A 53 5.34 -13.40 5.38
C HIS A 53 4.71 -12.11 5.94
N ILE A 54 5.32 -11.46 6.92
CA ILE A 54 4.75 -10.28 7.59
C ILE A 54 4.39 -9.17 6.60
N GLY A 55 5.19 -9.01 5.52
CA GLY A 55 4.91 -8.03 4.48
C GLY A 55 3.64 -8.32 3.68
N GLU A 56 3.35 -9.59 3.42
CA GLU A 56 2.14 -10.03 2.75
C GLU A 56 0.92 -9.92 3.67
N CYS A 57 1.10 -10.30 4.92
CA CYS A 57 0.06 -10.13 5.96
C CYS A 57 -0.33 -8.66 6.12
N PHE A 58 0.64 -7.75 6.12
CA PHE A 58 0.37 -6.31 6.19
C PHE A 58 -0.43 -5.80 4.98
N LYS A 59 -0.05 -6.20 3.75
CA LYS A 59 -0.79 -5.83 2.54
C LYS A 59 -2.24 -6.34 2.57
N THR A 60 -2.43 -7.57 3.03
CA THR A 60 -3.76 -8.17 3.16
C THR A 60 -4.58 -7.46 4.23
N TYR A 61 -3.98 -7.15 5.37
CA TYR A 61 -4.63 -6.37 6.42
C TYR A 61 -5.02 -4.97 5.95
N GLU A 62 -4.12 -4.25 5.26
CA GLU A 62 -4.41 -2.93 4.69
C GLU A 62 -5.60 -3.00 3.72
N LYS A 63 -5.65 -4.04 2.89
CA LYS A 63 -6.77 -4.24 1.96
C LYS A 63 -8.09 -4.46 2.71
N LEU A 64 -8.13 -5.39 3.66
CA LEU A 64 -9.33 -5.68 4.46
C LEU A 64 -9.78 -4.47 5.28
N TYR A 65 -8.83 -3.74 5.88
CA TYR A 65 -9.11 -2.51 6.61
C TYR A 65 -9.76 -1.44 5.73
N ASN A 66 -9.25 -1.27 4.53
CA ASN A 66 -9.79 -0.30 3.58
C ASN A 66 -11.20 -0.71 3.09
N GLU A 67 -11.42 -2.00 2.83
CA GLU A 67 -12.73 -2.54 2.46
C GLU A 67 -13.76 -2.32 3.59
N ASP A 68 -13.41 -2.66 4.83
CA ASP A 68 -14.29 -2.54 6.00
C ASP A 68 -14.65 -1.06 6.31
N ASN A 69 -13.68 -0.16 6.13
CA ASN A 69 -13.89 1.27 6.35
C ASN A 69 -14.39 2.03 5.11
N SER A 70 -14.72 1.34 4.02
CA SER A 70 -15.13 1.95 2.74
C SER A 70 -14.12 2.99 2.21
N ILE A 71 -12.82 2.73 2.45
CA ILE A 71 -11.74 3.58 1.97
C ILE A 71 -11.31 3.09 0.58
N LYS A 72 -11.41 3.93 -0.42
CA LYS A 72 -10.96 3.63 -1.79
C LYS A 72 -9.56 4.18 -2.03
N ILE A 73 -8.65 3.30 -2.42
CA ILE A 73 -7.32 3.72 -2.86
C ILE A 73 -7.40 4.09 -4.34
N VAL A 74 -7.00 5.30 -4.66
CA VAL A 74 -6.96 5.80 -6.03
C VAL A 74 -5.51 6.13 -6.40
N ASN A 75 -4.96 5.39 -7.35
CA ASN A 75 -3.66 5.69 -7.90
C ASN A 75 -3.80 6.77 -8.97
N VAL A 76 -3.03 7.83 -8.81
CA VAL A 76 -3.05 8.99 -9.71
C VAL A 76 -1.66 9.18 -10.29
N THR A 77 -1.53 8.98 -11.61
CA THR A 77 -0.27 9.18 -12.31
C THR A 77 -0.33 10.48 -13.11
N THR A 78 0.69 11.32 -12.94
CA THR A 78 0.80 12.63 -13.60
C THR A 78 2.19 12.80 -14.21
N ALA A 79 2.31 13.63 -15.26
CA ALA A 79 3.60 13.93 -15.91
C ALA A 79 4.53 14.80 -15.03
N LYS A 80 3.94 15.62 -14.14
CA LYS A 80 4.64 16.52 -13.21
C LYS A 80 3.92 16.51 -11.86
N PRO A 81 4.64 16.78 -10.75
CA PRO A 81 4.00 16.95 -9.47
C PRO A 81 2.87 18.00 -9.54
N ILE A 82 1.71 17.66 -9.01
CA ILE A 82 0.59 18.60 -8.90
C ILE A 82 0.66 19.37 -7.57
N GLY A 83 0.18 20.61 -7.57
CA GLY A 83 0.12 21.42 -6.36
C GLY A 83 -0.96 20.94 -5.41
N LYS A 84 -0.79 21.15 -4.11
CA LYS A 84 -1.73 20.73 -3.04
C LYS A 84 -3.18 21.12 -3.31
N HIS A 85 -3.41 22.32 -3.83
CA HIS A 85 -4.75 22.82 -4.16
C HIS A 85 -5.47 21.97 -5.22
N LEU A 86 -4.72 21.46 -6.23
CA LEU A 86 -5.29 20.61 -7.27
C LEU A 86 -5.52 19.20 -6.75
N GLU A 87 -4.63 18.72 -5.89
CA GLU A 87 -4.76 17.44 -5.19
C GLU A 87 -6.02 17.41 -4.32
N GLU A 88 -6.25 18.46 -3.51
CA GLU A 88 -7.45 18.61 -2.68
C GLU A 88 -8.75 18.64 -3.51
N LYS A 89 -8.74 19.40 -4.63
CA LYS A 89 -9.90 19.43 -5.54
C LYS A 89 -10.18 18.07 -6.17
N LEU A 90 -9.12 17.34 -6.54
CA LEU A 90 -9.23 15.99 -7.09
C LEU A 90 -9.82 15.04 -6.06
N LEU A 91 -9.30 15.09 -4.82
CA LEU A 91 -9.79 14.30 -3.69
C LEU A 91 -11.29 14.52 -3.47
N GLN A 92 -11.71 15.78 -3.31
CA GLN A 92 -13.13 16.12 -3.10
C GLN A 92 -14.04 15.63 -4.24
N LYS A 93 -13.59 15.73 -5.49
CA LYS A 93 -14.36 15.23 -6.65
C LYS A 93 -14.48 13.71 -6.64
N LEU A 94 -13.41 13.02 -6.27
CA LEU A 94 -13.40 11.57 -6.20
C LEU A 94 -14.25 11.07 -5.03
N GLU A 95 -14.17 11.68 -3.86
CA GLU A 95 -15.02 11.35 -2.71
C GLU A 95 -16.51 11.52 -3.01
N LYS A 96 -16.89 12.63 -3.67
CA LYS A 96 -18.28 12.85 -4.11
C LYS A 96 -18.74 11.79 -5.13
N LYS A 97 -17.85 11.34 -6.02
CA LYS A 97 -18.19 10.35 -7.05
C LYS A 97 -18.23 8.94 -6.50
N THR A 98 -17.39 8.61 -5.53
CA THR A 98 -17.29 7.27 -4.94
C THR A 98 -18.20 7.04 -3.74
N GLY A 99 -18.71 8.13 -3.14
CA GLY A 99 -19.56 8.07 -1.94
C GLY A 99 -18.86 7.60 -0.67
N GLY A 100 -17.50 7.55 -0.66
CA GLY A 100 -16.70 7.09 0.46
C GLY A 100 -15.40 7.88 0.61
N LYS A 101 -14.62 7.55 1.63
CA LYS A 101 -13.28 8.12 1.82
C LYS A 101 -12.34 7.67 0.70
N VAL A 102 -11.51 8.59 0.22
CA VAL A 102 -10.53 8.32 -0.83
C VAL A 102 -9.12 8.62 -0.32
N VAL A 103 -8.20 7.70 -0.56
CA VAL A 103 -6.76 7.91 -0.35
C VAL A 103 -6.08 7.98 -1.71
N LEU A 104 -5.46 9.13 -2.01
CA LEU A 104 -4.72 9.33 -3.24
C LEU A 104 -3.29 8.81 -3.09
N LYS A 105 -2.88 7.89 -3.97
CA LYS A 105 -1.48 7.50 -4.14
C LYS A 105 -0.95 8.19 -5.40
N MET A 106 -0.13 9.24 -5.20
CA MET A 106 0.40 10.06 -6.30
C MET A 106 1.66 9.44 -6.88
N HIS A 107 1.71 9.26 -8.20
CA HIS A 107 2.87 8.81 -8.94
C HIS A 107 3.22 9.86 -10.02
N VAL A 108 4.50 10.13 -10.19
CA VAL A 108 4.99 11.00 -11.25
C VAL A 108 5.71 10.15 -12.29
N ASP A 109 5.15 10.09 -13.50
CA ASP A 109 5.78 9.41 -14.64
C ASP A 109 5.92 10.37 -15.82
N LYS A 110 7.16 10.72 -16.13
CA LYS A 110 7.51 11.60 -17.25
C LYS A 110 7.10 11.04 -18.63
N LYS A 111 6.88 9.72 -18.73
CA LYS A 111 6.38 9.08 -19.96
C LYS A 111 4.93 9.47 -20.28
N CYS A 112 4.22 10.03 -19.30
CA CYS A 112 2.84 10.50 -19.41
C CYS A 112 2.78 11.89 -20.03
N ILE A 113 3.54 12.21 -21.07
CA ILE A 113 3.71 13.50 -21.80
C ILE A 113 2.90 14.69 -21.22
N GLY A 114 1.70 14.46 -20.73
CA GLY A 114 0.77 15.39 -20.07
C GLY A 114 -0.55 14.71 -19.76
N GLY A 115 -1.38 15.36 -18.91
CA GLY A 115 -2.66 14.82 -18.45
C GLY A 115 -2.55 14.03 -17.15
N ILE A 116 -3.59 13.26 -16.85
CA ILE A 116 -3.76 12.51 -15.62
C ILE A 116 -4.30 11.11 -15.92
N ILE A 117 -3.72 10.12 -15.29
CA ILE A 117 -4.22 8.74 -15.29
C ILE A 117 -4.72 8.43 -13.89
N ILE A 118 -5.94 7.98 -13.77
CA ILE A 118 -6.59 7.62 -12.50
C ILE A 118 -6.94 6.14 -12.56
N GLU A 119 -6.47 5.37 -11.58
CA GLU A 119 -6.74 3.95 -11.46
C GLU A 119 -7.33 3.64 -10.08
N THR A 120 -8.47 2.94 -10.04
CA THR A 120 -9.13 2.48 -8.82
C THR A 120 -9.93 1.21 -9.11
N ASP A 121 -9.85 0.20 -8.25
CA ASP A 121 -10.67 -1.02 -8.27
C ASP A 121 -10.93 -1.61 -9.68
N GLY A 122 -9.88 -1.69 -10.52
CA GLY A 122 -9.99 -2.21 -11.88
C GLY A 122 -10.53 -1.22 -12.93
N ILE A 123 -10.89 0.00 -12.52
CA ILE A 123 -11.27 1.08 -13.43
C ILE A 123 -10.06 1.96 -13.68
N ARG A 124 -9.68 2.09 -14.96
CA ARG A 124 -8.65 3.01 -15.40
C ARG A 124 -9.26 4.10 -16.26
N ILE A 125 -9.06 5.34 -15.86
CA ILE A 125 -9.43 6.54 -16.63
C ILE A 125 -8.12 7.20 -17.07
N ASP A 126 -7.82 7.13 -18.34
CA ASP A 126 -6.62 7.73 -18.94
C ASP A 126 -7.01 8.95 -19.75
N SER A 127 -6.72 10.12 -19.20
CA SER A 127 -6.90 11.42 -19.85
C SER A 127 -5.54 12.02 -20.26
N SER A 128 -4.55 11.18 -20.53
CA SER A 128 -3.25 11.64 -20.99
C SER A 128 -3.27 12.05 -22.46
N ILE A 129 -2.42 13.00 -22.80
CA ILE A 129 -2.23 13.45 -24.21
C ILE A 129 -1.72 12.28 -25.07
N LYS A 130 -0.96 11.37 -24.48
CA LYS A 130 -0.46 10.17 -25.16
C LYS A 130 -1.60 9.27 -25.61
N SER A 131 -2.56 8.98 -24.74
CA SER A 131 -3.75 8.18 -25.06
C SER A 131 -4.58 8.85 -26.17
N GLY A 132 -4.82 10.16 -26.07
CA GLY A 132 -5.52 10.90 -27.12
C GLY A 132 -4.82 10.88 -28.49
N LEU A 133 -3.50 10.93 -28.55
CA LEU A 133 -2.73 10.82 -29.78
C LEU A 133 -2.75 9.40 -30.36
N GLU A 134 -2.69 8.37 -29.51
CA GLU A 134 -2.79 6.96 -29.96
C GLU A 134 -4.18 6.65 -30.52
N ASP A 135 -5.23 7.19 -29.92
CA ASP A 135 -6.60 7.02 -30.41
C ASP A 135 -6.83 7.76 -31.76
N LEU A 136 -6.27 8.96 -31.92
CA LEU A 136 -6.27 9.66 -33.19
C LEU A 136 -5.50 8.89 -34.29
N LYS A 137 -4.34 8.32 -33.93
CA LYS A 137 -3.56 7.51 -34.88
C LYS A 137 -4.31 6.26 -35.35
N LYS A 138 -5.05 5.58 -34.44
CA LYS A 138 -5.89 4.43 -34.78
C LYS A 138 -7.10 4.78 -35.63
N ALA A 139 -7.64 6.01 -35.48
CA ALA A 139 -8.77 6.48 -36.27
C ALA A 139 -8.38 6.94 -37.68
N LEU A 140 -7.08 7.14 -37.94
CA LEU A 140 -6.54 7.61 -39.24
C LEU A 140 -5.94 6.47 -40.07
N ILE A 141 -5.94 5.24 -39.57
CA ILE A 141 -5.50 4.03 -40.28
C ILE A 141 -6.73 3.13 -40.53
#